data_284fbee7bc954bebcae65f31389acc83
#
_entry.id   284fbee7bc954bebcae65f31389acc83
#
_cell.length_a   1.000
_cell.length_b   1.000
_cell.length_c   1.000
_cell.angle_alpha   90.00
_cell.angle_beta   90.00
_cell.angle_gamma   90.00
#
_symmetry.space_group_name_H-M   'P 1'
#
loop_
_entity.id
_entity.type
_entity.pdbx_description
1 polymer ?
#
loop_
_entity_poly.entity_id
_entity_poly.type
_entity_poly.pdbx_seq_one_letter_code
_entity_poly.pdbx_strand_id
1 'polypeptide(L)'
;AGVKSLTKEQLISIFTGKTTNWKDVGGPDEDIVLVTRPESSGTRATFQKYALDGNEEASNTSMETDDSGVLLTNVKSTNGAIGYVALSYLTGDAGVETVAIDDVEPTLENTYSGKYPVWTFEHMYTKGEPNEVTKAFLDYITGDEYGAQMEKLGYGVASKMTATEH
;
A
#
# COMPACT_ATOMS: atom_id res chain seq x y z
N ALA A 1 -12.60 0.30 -12.61
CA ALA A 1 -12.88 1.66 -13.15
C ALA A 1 -12.03 2.00 -14.40
N GLY A 2 -11.09 1.18 -14.80
CA GLY A 2 -10.26 1.37 -16.02
C GLY A 2 -9.23 2.52 -15.93
N VAL A 3 -9.09 3.17 -14.79
CA VAL A 3 -8.06 4.19 -14.53
C VAL A 3 -6.76 3.48 -14.16
N LYS A 4 -5.69 3.71 -14.92
CA LYS A 4 -4.40 3.03 -14.74
C LYS A 4 -3.39 3.84 -13.91
N SER A 5 -3.53 5.16 -13.91
CA SER A 5 -2.66 6.08 -13.17
C SER A 5 -3.47 7.24 -12.62
N LEU A 6 -3.10 7.74 -11.46
CA LEU A 6 -3.61 8.95 -10.85
C LEU A 6 -2.43 9.84 -10.50
N THR A 7 -2.57 11.15 -10.67
CA THR A 7 -1.61 12.05 -10.06
C THR A 7 -1.79 12.04 -8.53
N LYS A 8 -0.75 12.42 -7.81
CA LYS A 8 -0.82 12.50 -6.35
C LYS A 8 -1.95 13.43 -5.88
N GLU A 9 -2.15 14.56 -6.56
CA GLU A 9 -3.24 15.49 -6.29
C GLU A 9 -4.62 14.87 -6.53
N GLN A 10 -4.78 14.09 -7.61
CA GLN A 10 -6.02 13.36 -7.88
C GLN A 10 -6.29 12.31 -6.78
N LEU A 11 -5.26 11.58 -6.36
CA LEU A 11 -5.35 10.60 -5.29
C LEU A 11 -5.78 11.25 -3.97
N ILE A 12 -5.14 12.37 -3.59
CA ILE A 12 -5.53 13.17 -2.42
C ILE A 12 -6.99 13.64 -2.56
N SER A 13 -7.38 14.17 -3.72
CA SER A 13 -8.76 14.65 -3.94
C SER A 13 -9.80 13.54 -3.79
N ILE A 14 -9.50 12.33 -4.27
CA ILE A 14 -10.36 11.15 -4.15
C ILE A 14 -10.47 10.74 -2.68
N PHE A 15 -9.35 10.48 -2.00
CA PHE A 15 -9.38 9.95 -0.63
C PHE A 15 -9.84 10.97 0.41
N THR A 16 -9.77 12.28 0.13
CA THR A 16 -10.38 13.32 0.98
C THR A 16 -11.85 13.57 0.65
N GLY A 17 -12.45 12.86 -0.31
CA GLY A 17 -13.85 12.96 -0.68
C GLY A 17 -14.22 14.21 -1.50
N LYS A 18 -13.24 14.93 -2.05
CA LYS A 18 -13.47 16.08 -2.94
C LYS A 18 -13.86 15.65 -4.35
N THR A 19 -13.25 14.57 -4.84
CA THR A 19 -13.59 13.91 -6.11
C THR A 19 -14.34 12.62 -5.78
N THR A 20 -15.59 12.51 -6.25
CA THR A 20 -16.50 11.41 -5.94
C THR A 20 -16.95 10.62 -7.15
N ASN A 21 -16.50 10.98 -8.34
CA ASN A 21 -16.84 10.28 -9.58
C ASN A 21 -15.59 10.06 -10.43
N TRP A 22 -15.42 8.86 -10.96
CA TRP A 22 -14.25 8.48 -11.76
C TRP A 22 -14.08 9.31 -13.04
N LYS A 23 -15.15 9.84 -13.63
CA LYS A 23 -15.07 10.71 -14.84
C LYS A 23 -14.22 11.95 -14.62
N ASP A 24 -14.17 12.46 -13.38
CA ASP A 24 -13.43 13.68 -13.04
C ASP A 24 -11.91 13.47 -13.09
N VAL A 25 -11.48 12.20 -13.14
CA VAL A 25 -10.07 11.79 -13.26
C VAL A 25 -9.82 10.92 -14.50
N GLY A 26 -10.70 11.01 -15.52
CA GLY A 26 -10.51 10.33 -16.80
C GLY A 26 -11.04 8.90 -16.87
N GLY A 27 -11.79 8.46 -15.88
CA GLY A 27 -12.49 7.17 -15.85
C GLY A 27 -13.93 7.24 -16.39
N PRO A 28 -14.71 6.18 -16.20
CA PRO A 28 -16.13 6.14 -16.58
C PRO A 28 -16.99 7.04 -15.69
N ASP A 29 -18.22 7.33 -16.11
CA ASP A 29 -19.20 8.00 -15.24
C ASP A 29 -19.74 7.02 -14.21
N GLU A 30 -19.01 6.88 -13.11
CA GLU A 30 -19.24 5.93 -12.03
C GLU A 30 -18.77 6.55 -10.71
N ASP A 31 -19.56 6.36 -9.66
CA ASP A 31 -19.23 6.89 -8.34
C ASP A 31 -18.03 6.15 -7.73
N ILE A 32 -17.15 6.89 -7.05
CA ILE A 32 -16.00 6.33 -6.34
C ILE A 32 -16.45 5.83 -4.97
N VAL A 33 -16.14 4.57 -4.67
CA VAL A 33 -16.35 3.95 -3.36
C VAL A 33 -14.99 3.75 -2.68
N LEU A 34 -14.75 4.47 -1.58
CA LEU A 34 -13.52 4.32 -0.81
C LEU A 34 -13.62 3.09 0.10
N VAL A 35 -12.61 2.22 0.06
CA VAL A 35 -12.45 1.12 1.01
C VAL A 35 -11.19 1.38 1.83
N THR A 36 -11.39 1.69 3.11
CA THR A 36 -10.34 2.24 3.99
C THR A 36 -10.10 1.34 5.20
N ARG A 37 -9.09 1.68 5.97
CA ARG A 37 -8.69 1.03 7.22
C ARG A 37 -8.95 1.98 8.40
N PRO A 38 -9.12 1.45 9.63
CA PRO A 38 -9.24 2.28 10.83
C PRO A 38 -7.95 3.05 11.13
N GLU A 39 -8.04 4.09 11.94
CA GLU A 39 -6.89 4.93 12.34
C GLU A 39 -5.75 4.16 13.01
N SER A 40 -6.06 3.02 13.64
CA SER A 40 -5.07 2.13 14.25
C SER A 40 -4.22 1.34 13.24
N SER A 41 -4.56 1.36 11.96
CA SER A 41 -3.86 0.62 10.91
C SER A 41 -2.52 1.28 10.53
N GLY A 42 -1.42 0.54 10.64
CA GLY A 42 -0.10 0.96 10.15
C GLY A 42 -0.08 1.18 8.63
N THR A 43 -0.82 0.35 7.86
CA THR A 43 -0.97 0.52 6.41
C THR A 43 -1.64 1.84 6.08
N ARG A 44 -2.72 2.21 6.82
CA ARG A 44 -3.36 3.52 6.67
C ARG A 44 -2.39 4.65 7.01
N ALA A 45 -1.66 4.55 8.10
CA ALA A 45 -0.70 5.59 8.50
C ALA A 45 0.39 5.82 7.43
N THR A 46 0.91 4.75 6.83
CA THR A 46 1.88 4.83 5.74
C THR A 46 1.25 5.46 4.48
N PHE A 47 0.06 5.02 4.09
CA PHE A 47 -0.66 5.56 2.95
C PHE A 47 -0.98 7.05 3.14
N GLN A 48 -1.55 7.43 4.29
CA GLN A 48 -1.86 8.81 4.63
C GLN A 48 -0.62 9.70 4.57
N LYS A 49 0.49 9.24 5.15
CA LYS A 49 1.73 10.03 5.19
C LYS A 49 2.33 10.26 3.80
N TYR A 50 2.44 9.22 2.97
CA TYR A 50 3.24 9.26 1.75
C TYR A 50 2.41 9.41 0.47
N ALA A 51 1.17 8.91 0.44
CA ALA A 51 0.27 9.09 -0.70
C ALA A 51 -0.61 10.32 -0.57
N LEU A 52 -1.03 10.67 0.65
CA LEU A 52 -1.96 11.76 0.88
C LEU A 52 -1.32 13.02 1.50
N ASP A 53 0.00 13.09 1.62
CA ASP A 53 0.74 14.19 2.25
C ASP A 53 0.19 14.56 3.65
N GLY A 54 -0.23 13.54 4.41
CA GLY A 54 -0.79 13.69 5.74
C GLY A 54 -2.26 14.13 5.79
N ASN A 55 -2.93 14.30 4.64
CA ASN A 55 -4.36 14.60 4.64
C ASN A 55 -5.18 13.41 5.15
N GLU A 56 -6.23 13.69 5.90
CA GLU A 56 -7.14 12.67 6.43
C GLU A 56 -8.09 12.13 5.35
N GLU A 57 -8.35 10.84 5.43
CA GLU A 57 -9.33 10.17 4.57
C GLU A 57 -10.76 10.58 4.93
N ALA A 58 -11.63 10.65 3.93
CA ALA A 58 -13.06 10.89 4.14
C ALA A 58 -13.69 9.70 4.88
N SER A 59 -14.34 9.96 6.00
CA SER A 59 -14.94 8.94 6.86
C SER A 59 -16.39 8.60 6.54
N ASN A 60 -17.15 9.53 5.96
CA ASN A 60 -18.59 9.41 5.76
C ASN A 60 -19.02 8.74 4.44
N THR A 61 -18.07 8.41 3.57
CA THR A 61 -18.31 7.80 2.25
C THR A 61 -17.54 6.52 2.05
N SER A 62 -16.84 6.03 3.08
CA SER A 62 -15.95 4.88 3.01
C SER A 62 -16.56 3.62 3.62
N MET A 63 -16.14 2.47 3.06
CA MET A 63 -16.30 1.17 3.70
C MET A 63 -15.03 0.92 4.54
N GLU A 64 -15.14 0.99 5.86
CA GLU A 64 -13.99 0.75 6.74
C GLU A 64 -13.91 -0.72 7.13
N THR A 65 -12.71 -1.29 7.12
CA THR A 65 -12.44 -2.65 7.59
C THR A 65 -11.06 -2.75 8.25
N ASP A 66 -10.95 -3.56 9.30
CA ASP A 66 -9.71 -3.78 10.04
C ASP A 66 -8.82 -4.87 9.45
N ASP A 67 -9.24 -5.52 8.38
CA ASP A 67 -8.51 -6.62 7.73
C ASP A 67 -8.19 -6.30 6.27
N SER A 68 -6.91 -6.48 5.87
CA SER A 68 -6.45 -6.19 4.50
C SER A 68 -7.03 -7.16 3.45
N GLY A 69 -7.27 -8.42 3.81
CA GLY A 69 -7.90 -9.39 2.91
C GLY A 69 -9.37 -9.08 2.67
N VAL A 70 -10.07 -8.61 3.72
CA VAL A 70 -11.45 -8.12 3.59
C VAL A 70 -11.49 -6.84 2.76
N LEU A 71 -10.52 -5.92 2.93
CA LEU A 71 -10.41 -4.73 2.09
C LEU A 71 -10.30 -5.13 0.61
N LEU A 72 -9.40 -6.04 0.29
CA LEU A 72 -9.21 -6.54 -1.08
C LEU A 72 -10.49 -7.17 -1.64
N THR A 73 -11.20 -7.96 -0.84
CA THR A 73 -12.49 -8.57 -1.20
C THR A 73 -13.55 -7.52 -1.48
N ASN A 74 -13.63 -6.48 -0.66
CA ASN A 74 -14.57 -5.37 -0.84
C ASN A 74 -14.29 -4.58 -2.13
N VAL A 75 -13.02 -4.29 -2.42
CA VAL A 75 -12.62 -3.64 -3.69
C VAL A 75 -13.00 -4.51 -4.87
N LYS A 76 -12.74 -5.81 -4.82
CA LYS A 76 -13.06 -6.76 -5.89
C LYS A 76 -14.56 -6.90 -6.16
N SER A 77 -15.39 -6.82 -5.13
CA SER A 77 -16.84 -7.06 -5.22
C SER A 77 -17.68 -5.78 -5.42
N THR A 78 -17.06 -4.61 -5.34
CA THR A 78 -17.77 -3.32 -5.40
C THR A 78 -17.35 -2.52 -6.61
N ASN A 79 -18.30 -2.20 -7.49
CA ASN A 79 -18.04 -1.36 -8.64
C ASN A 79 -17.59 0.03 -8.20
N GLY A 80 -16.64 0.61 -8.92
CA GLY A 80 -16.10 1.94 -8.60
C GLY A 80 -15.21 1.98 -7.35
N ALA A 81 -14.96 0.85 -6.68
CA ALA A 81 -14.17 0.83 -5.47
C ALA A 81 -12.67 1.06 -5.70
N ILE A 82 -12.05 1.75 -4.75
CA ILE A 82 -10.60 1.92 -4.61
C ILE A 82 -10.22 1.78 -3.14
N GLY A 83 -9.07 1.17 -2.88
CA GLY A 83 -8.50 1.02 -1.56
C GLY A 83 -6.99 0.85 -1.64
N TYR A 84 -6.36 0.50 -0.53
CA TYR A 84 -4.91 0.31 -0.45
C TYR A 84 -4.56 -0.90 0.43
N VAL A 85 -3.57 -1.66 -0.02
CA VAL A 85 -3.02 -2.82 0.70
C VAL A 85 -1.51 -2.89 0.46
N ALA A 86 -0.81 -3.65 1.30
CA ALA A 86 0.58 -3.98 1.04
C ALA A 86 0.70 -4.90 -0.20
N LEU A 87 1.83 -4.81 -0.93
CA LEU A 87 2.10 -5.64 -2.12
C LEU A 87 1.99 -7.15 -1.84
N SER A 88 2.23 -7.58 -0.60
CA SER A 88 2.08 -8.97 -0.18
C SER A 88 0.67 -9.54 -0.39
N TYR A 89 -0.36 -8.71 -0.44
CA TYR A 89 -1.74 -9.10 -0.74
C TYR A 89 -2.03 -9.17 -2.25
N LEU A 90 -1.11 -8.71 -3.09
CA LEU A 90 -1.28 -8.62 -4.54
C LEU A 90 -0.40 -9.64 -5.30
N THR A 91 0.21 -10.59 -4.59
CA THR A 91 0.98 -11.66 -5.21
C THR A 91 0.06 -12.64 -5.93
N GLY A 92 0.45 -13.05 -7.15
CA GLY A 92 -0.40 -13.90 -7.99
C GLY A 92 -1.58 -13.14 -8.62
N ASP A 93 -2.68 -13.85 -8.87
CA ASP A 93 -3.92 -13.24 -9.38
C ASP A 93 -4.82 -12.80 -8.23
N ALA A 94 -4.63 -11.55 -7.79
CA ALA A 94 -5.45 -10.95 -6.74
C ALA A 94 -6.87 -10.58 -7.22
N GLY A 95 -7.13 -10.60 -8.53
CA GLY A 95 -8.42 -10.25 -9.14
C GLY A 95 -8.80 -8.77 -9.01
N VAL A 96 -7.82 -7.90 -8.80
CA VAL A 96 -7.92 -6.44 -8.81
C VAL A 96 -6.80 -5.86 -9.66
N GLU A 97 -6.98 -4.64 -10.12
CA GLU A 97 -5.93 -3.89 -10.82
C GLU A 97 -5.24 -2.91 -9.85
N THR A 98 -3.94 -2.72 -10.04
CA THR A 98 -3.19 -1.67 -9.36
C THR A 98 -3.30 -0.36 -10.13
N VAL A 99 -3.21 0.75 -9.39
CA VAL A 99 -3.18 2.10 -9.96
C VAL A 99 -1.81 2.71 -9.68
N ALA A 100 -1.18 3.20 -10.74
CA ALA A 100 0.09 3.93 -10.64
C ALA A 100 -0.14 5.30 -9.97
N ILE A 101 0.88 5.83 -9.30
CA ILE A 101 0.91 7.20 -8.78
C ILE A 101 1.92 7.98 -9.62
N ASP A 102 1.48 9.07 -10.25
CA ASP A 102 2.31 9.88 -11.17
C ASP A 102 3.02 9.02 -12.24
N ASP A 103 2.28 8.06 -12.80
CA ASP A 103 2.76 7.08 -13.79
C ASP A 103 3.84 6.11 -13.28
N VAL A 104 4.07 6.05 -11.97
CA VAL A 104 4.97 5.08 -11.34
C VAL A 104 4.17 3.91 -10.77
N GLU A 105 4.40 2.71 -11.28
CA GLU A 105 3.72 1.50 -10.83
C GLU A 105 4.22 1.01 -9.46
N PRO A 106 3.34 0.41 -8.63
CA PRO A 106 3.68 -0.16 -7.33
C PRO A 106 4.43 -1.49 -7.48
N THR A 107 5.70 -1.43 -7.83
CA THR A 107 6.58 -2.59 -7.95
C THR A 107 7.72 -2.55 -6.93
N LEU A 108 8.29 -3.73 -6.60
CA LEU A 108 9.46 -3.78 -5.73
C LEU A 108 10.64 -2.98 -6.31
N GLU A 109 10.84 -3.02 -7.64
CA GLU A 109 11.90 -2.26 -8.31
C GLU A 109 11.74 -0.74 -8.14
N ASN A 110 10.52 -0.25 -8.35
CA ASN A 110 10.20 1.17 -8.15
C ASN A 110 10.29 1.57 -6.67
N THR A 111 9.96 0.64 -5.75
CA THR A 111 10.14 0.81 -4.31
C THR A 111 11.62 0.89 -3.95
N TYR A 112 12.46 -0.04 -4.42
CA TYR A 112 13.90 -0.04 -4.15
C TYR A 112 14.61 1.22 -4.61
N SER A 113 14.20 1.77 -5.73
CA SER A 113 14.75 3.01 -6.28
C SER A 113 14.16 4.28 -5.65
N GLY A 114 13.12 4.16 -4.79
CA GLY A 114 12.39 5.30 -4.22
C GLY A 114 11.51 6.05 -5.22
N LYS A 115 11.31 5.52 -6.43
CA LYS A 115 10.43 6.14 -7.43
C LYS A 115 8.96 6.04 -7.02
N TYR A 116 8.53 4.85 -6.50
CA TYR A 116 7.19 4.72 -5.95
C TYR A 116 7.15 5.31 -4.54
N PRO A 117 6.25 6.27 -4.26
CA PRO A 117 6.37 7.08 -3.04
C PRO A 117 5.87 6.38 -1.77
N VAL A 118 5.05 5.32 -1.89
CA VAL A 118 4.40 4.71 -0.72
C VAL A 118 5.13 3.45 -0.30
N TRP A 119 6.05 3.59 0.63
CA TRP A 119 6.78 2.47 1.23
C TRP A 119 7.25 2.81 2.65
N THR A 120 7.58 1.80 3.43
CA THR A 120 8.19 1.94 4.74
C THR A 120 8.94 0.67 5.09
N PHE A 121 9.88 0.77 6.03
CA PHE A 121 10.53 -0.41 6.60
C PHE A 121 9.61 -1.10 7.60
N GLU A 122 9.59 -2.42 7.56
CA GLU A 122 9.04 -3.24 8.63
C GLU A 122 10.09 -3.37 9.74
N HIS A 123 9.65 -3.27 10.99
CA HIS A 123 10.54 -3.30 12.15
C HIS A 123 10.20 -4.46 13.08
N MET A 124 11.21 -5.16 13.53
CA MET A 124 11.10 -6.17 14.57
C MET A 124 11.70 -5.63 15.88
N TYR A 125 11.01 -5.86 16.99
CA TYR A 125 11.40 -5.33 18.29
C TYR A 125 11.63 -6.46 19.28
N THR A 126 12.69 -6.35 20.11
CA THR A 126 12.94 -7.20 21.26
C THR A 126 12.92 -6.39 22.54
N LYS A 127 12.49 -7.00 23.64
CA LYS A 127 12.60 -6.38 24.96
C LYS A 127 14.01 -6.65 25.52
N GLY A 128 14.91 -5.68 25.37
CA GLY A 128 16.33 -5.83 25.72
C GLY A 128 17.12 -6.63 24.68
N GLU A 129 18.29 -7.11 25.07
CA GLU A 129 19.15 -7.92 24.19
C GLU A 129 18.48 -9.24 23.84
N PRO A 130 18.42 -9.63 22.55
CA PRO A 130 17.84 -10.89 22.13
C PRO A 130 18.72 -12.06 22.61
N ASN A 131 18.11 -13.15 23.03
CA ASN A 131 18.83 -14.39 23.29
C ASN A 131 19.36 -14.99 21.97
N GLU A 132 20.23 -16.01 22.05
CA GLU A 132 20.88 -16.62 20.88
C GLU A 132 19.89 -17.12 19.84
N VAL A 133 18.76 -17.71 20.25
CA VAL A 133 17.74 -18.24 19.32
C VAL A 133 17.03 -17.08 18.60
N THR A 134 16.64 -16.06 19.36
CA THR A 134 15.99 -14.87 18.79
C THR A 134 16.94 -14.15 17.84
N LYS A 135 18.23 -14.02 18.23
CA LYS A 135 19.23 -13.42 17.36
C LYS A 135 19.42 -14.20 16.07
N ALA A 136 19.55 -15.52 16.14
CA ALA A 136 19.68 -16.37 14.97
C ALA A 136 18.47 -16.27 14.04
N PHE A 137 17.24 -16.17 14.59
CA PHE A 137 16.04 -15.93 13.80
C PHE A 137 16.06 -14.57 13.10
N LEU A 138 16.43 -13.50 13.82
CA LEU A 138 16.52 -12.15 13.24
C LEU A 138 17.57 -12.10 12.13
N ASP A 139 18.76 -12.67 12.37
CA ASP A 139 19.84 -12.72 11.38
C ASP A 139 19.41 -13.52 10.13
N TYR A 140 18.65 -14.60 10.28
CA TYR A 140 18.13 -15.41 9.18
C TYR A 140 17.08 -14.64 8.35
N ILE A 141 16.08 -14.06 9.01
CA ILE A 141 14.95 -13.40 8.31
C ILE A 141 15.38 -12.09 7.61
N THR A 142 16.44 -11.44 8.10
CA THR A 142 17.01 -10.24 7.48
C THR A 142 18.17 -10.53 6.52
N GLY A 143 18.60 -11.79 6.45
CA GLY A 143 19.70 -12.22 5.60
C GLY A 143 19.30 -12.44 4.14
N ASP A 144 20.30 -12.45 3.25
CA ASP A 144 20.11 -12.61 1.80
C ASP A 144 19.47 -13.95 1.42
N GLU A 145 19.73 -15.00 2.21
CA GLU A 145 19.17 -16.34 1.95
C GLU A 145 17.64 -16.33 2.00
N TYR A 146 17.04 -15.62 2.98
CA TYR A 146 15.60 -15.50 3.10
C TYR A 146 15.04 -14.37 2.21
N GLY A 147 15.87 -13.42 1.80
CA GLY A 147 15.46 -12.26 1.00
C GLY A 147 14.72 -12.64 -0.29
N ALA A 148 15.20 -13.66 -1.02
CA ALA A 148 14.54 -14.14 -2.24
C ALA A 148 13.13 -14.73 -1.98
N GLN A 149 12.87 -15.25 -0.79
CA GLN A 149 11.54 -15.72 -0.40
C GLN A 149 10.62 -14.53 -0.03
N MET A 150 11.17 -13.52 0.64
CA MET A 150 10.45 -12.28 0.98
C MET A 150 9.92 -11.59 -0.28
N GLU A 151 10.74 -11.47 -1.33
CA GLU A 151 10.30 -10.88 -2.60
C GLU A 151 9.15 -11.64 -3.26
N LYS A 152 9.17 -12.98 -3.21
CA LYS A 152 8.04 -13.80 -3.72
C LYS A 152 6.75 -13.59 -2.92
N LEU A 153 6.88 -13.18 -1.67
CA LEU A 153 5.77 -12.85 -0.80
C LEU A 153 5.35 -11.37 -0.91
N GLY A 154 5.97 -10.59 -1.79
CA GLY A 154 5.65 -9.18 -2.01
C GLY A 154 6.28 -8.21 -1.00
N TYR A 155 7.29 -8.68 -0.25
CA TYR A 155 8.08 -7.82 0.65
C TYR A 155 9.42 -7.46 0.03
N GLY A 156 9.85 -6.22 0.22
CA GLY A 156 11.16 -5.76 -0.19
C GLY A 156 12.28 -6.25 0.74
N VAL A 157 13.47 -6.39 0.19
CA VAL A 157 14.69 -6.72 0.93
C VAL A 157 15.45 -5.43 1.23
N ALA A 158 15.65 -5.12 2.52
CA ALA A 158 16.24 -3.85 2.95
C ALA A 158 17.63 -3.58 2.32
N SER A 159 18.46 -4.62 2.14
CA SER A 159 19.79 -4.49 1.51
C SER A 159 19.74 -4.08 0.03
N LYS A 160 18.59 -4.23 -0.64
CA LYS A 160 18.40 -3.79 -2.03
C LYS A 160 17.88 -2.35 -2.16
N MET A 161 17.49 -1.73 -1.05
CA MET A 161 17.04 -0.34 -1.08
C MET A 161 18.18 0.58 -1.46
N THR A 162 17.97 1.41 -2.47
CA THR A 162 18.88 2.49 -2.88
C THR A 162 18.34 3.85 -2.47
N ALA A 163 17.05 3.94 -2.17
CA ALA A 163 16.46 5.09 -1.51
C ALA A 163 16.82 5.05 -0.01
N THR A 164 17.37 6.14 0.49
CA THR A 164 17.87 6.21 1.89
C THR A 164 16.82 6.72 2.86
N GLU A 165 15.90 7.54 2.42
CA GLU A 165 14.79 8.12 3.21
C GLU A 165 13.69 8.67 2.28
N HIS A 166 12.51 8.96 2.86
CA HIS A 166 11.42 9.69 2.21
C HIS A 166 11.66 11.20 2.30
#